data_eb449708e14499cc0fa359bf9849e22c
#
_entry.id   eb449708e14499cc0fa359bf9849e22c
#
_cell.length_a   1.000
_cell.length_b   1.000
_cell.length_c   1.000
_cell.angle_alpha   90.00
_cell.angle_beta   90.00
_cell.angle_gamma   90.00
#
_symmetry.space_group_name_H-M   'P 1'
#
loop_
_entity.id
_entity.type
_entity.pdbx_description
1 polymer ?
#
loop_
_entity_poly.entity_id
_entity_poly.type
_entity_poly.pdbx_seq_one_letter_code
_entity_poly.pdbx_strand_id
1 'polypeptide(L)'
;MKFTIEKNILLENLSNVVKAISTKNIIPVLNGVKFELTSEGLYLTASDSELTIRAFIDKESISKVESEGSIIIQSKYILDIIRKMPSDLINFELMDGLKIKISSDNSQYDLNCLDPKEYPSLKLEEKENPIVIKGNTFKSIISQTAFAISTQELRPLLTGLNFKIVGDVFECIATDSYRLAKKNIKLDKPSDEEINIVIPGKNIMELDKIITEDEDVEMHVFSNKILFKYKNIIFQSNLLSGTYPNTSNLIPNDFAIIVNTNLNSYYSAIDRAALLTQSKDKNIVKMKIKNNNMVINSYASEIGKVEEKLEVESSSDANIDISFSAKYMLDALKTMKDDEILILLNGEVKPIVIKSVTDESLIQLILPIKTY
;
A
#
# COMPACT_ATOMS: atom_id res chain seq x y z
N MET A 1 23.56 -12.45 -25.21
CA MET A 1 22.45 -11.48 -25.16
C MET A 1 22.93 -10.16 -25.73
N LYS A 2 22.27 -9.67 -26.79
CA LYS A 2 22.60 -8.36 -27.38
C LYS A 2 21.34 -7.72 -27.94
N PHE A 3 21.03 -6.50 -27.50
CA PHE A 3 19.81 -5.77 -27.89
C PHE A 3 19.93 -4.25 -27.69
N THR A 4 19.04 -3.52 -28.34
CA THR A 4 18.87 -2.06 -28.20
C THR A 4 17.44 -1.76 -27.82
N ILE A 5 17.22 -0.92 -26.81
CA ILE A 5 15.91 -0.59 -26.29
C ILE A 5 15.80 0.92 -25.98
N GLU A 6 14.58 1.46 -26.08
CA GLU A 6 14.29 2.82 -25.64
C GLU A 6 14.45 2.98 -24.13
N LYS A 7 15.13 4.02 -23.71
CA LYS A 7 15.42 4.36 -22.31
C LYS A 7 14.16 4.42 -21.46
N ASN A 8 13.11 5.11 -21.95
CA ASN A 8 11.89 5.32 -21.16
C ASN A 8 11.14 4.01 -20.91
N ILE A 9 11.04 3.14 -21.92
CA ILE A 9 10.41 1.81 -21.79
C ILE A 9 11.15 0.97 -20.74
N LEU A 10 12.49 0.94 -20.85
CA LEU A 10 13.31 0.19 -19.91
C LEU A 10 13.24 0.77 -18.51
N LEU A 11 13.32 2.11 -18.37
CA LEU A 11 13.33 2.79 -17.07
C LEU A 11 12.02 2.61 -16.31
N GLU A 12 10.86 2.68 -16.99
CA GLU A 12 9.55 2.44 -16.41
C GLU A 12 9.46 1.03 -15.81
N ASN A 13 9.75 0.01 -16.61
CA ASN A 13 9.69 -1.38 -16.20
C ASN A 13 10.72 -1.70 -15.10
N LEU A 14 11.94 -1.23 -15.24
CA LEU A 14 12.99 -1.42 -14.25
C LEU A 14 12.65 -0.76 -12.91
N SER A 15 12.07 0.45 -12.93
CA SER A 15 11.64 1.17 -11.73
C SER A 15 10.56 0.42 -10.94
N ASN A 16 9.72 -0.35 -11.63
CA ASN A 16 8.71 -1.19 -10.99
C ASN A 16 9.34 -2.46 -10.40
N VAL A 17 10.19 -3.13 -11.16
CA VAL A 17 10.79 -4.41 -10.75
C VAL A 17 11.72 -4.25 -9.54
N VAL A 18 12.52 -3.18 -9.47
CA VAL A 18 13.45 -2.95 -8.35
C VAL A 18 12.76 -2.76 -7.00
N LYS A 19 11.44 -2.49 -6.96
CA LYS A 19 10.66 -2.42 -5.72
C LYS A 19 10.62 -3.76 -4.95
N ALA A 20 10.88 -4.90 -5.64
CA ALA A 20 10.99 -6.20 -5.00
C ALA A 20 12.35 -6.44 -4.33
N ILE A 21 13.32 -5.53 -4.44
CA ILE A 21 14.65 -5.74 -3.89
C ILE A 21 14.74 -5.20 -2.48
N SER A 22 15.02 -6.08 -1.54
CA SER A 22 15.27 -5.70 -0.14
C SER A 22 16.75 -5.30 0.05
N THR A 23 16.99 -4.28 0.87
CA THR A 23 18.36 -3.90 1.30
C THR A 23 18.98 -4.92 2.26
N LYS A 24 18.20 -5.89 2.75
CA LYS A 24 18.61 -6.91 3.72
C LYS A 24 18.71 -8.31 3.13
N ASN A 25 18.80 -8.44 1.80
CA ASN A 25 18.92 -9.76 1.16
C ASN A 25 20.22 -10.46 1.56
N ILE A 26 20.10 -11.70 2.06
CA ILE A 26 21.23 -12.55 2.43
C ILE A 26 21.79 -13.25 1.17
N ILE A 27 20.94 -13.53 0.19
CA ILE A 27 21.28 -14.22 -1.05
C ILE A 27 21.78 -13.19 -2.07
N PRO A 28 23.06 -13.19 -2.47
CA PRO A 28 23.66 -12.14 -3.29
C PRO A 28 22.95 -11.89 -4.63
N VAL A 29 22.47 -12.95 -5.31
CA VAL A 29 21.80 -12.83 -6.61
C VAL A 29 20.45 -12.08 -6.53
N LEU A 30 19.80 -12.07 -5.36
CA LEU A 30 18.56 -11.32 -5.13
C LEU A 30 18.79 -9.81 -4.95
N ASN A 31 20.04 -9.35 -4.88
CA ASN A 31 20.37 -7.91 -4.93
C ASN A 31 20.41 -7.38 -6.37
N GLY A 32 20.18 -8.24 -7.36
CA GLY A 32 20.17 -7.89 -8.76
C GLY A 32 18.82 -8.08 -9.44
N VAL A 33 18.67 -7.47 -10.59
CA VAL A 33 17.58 -7.71 -11.52
C VAL A 33 18.03 -8.73 -12.55
N LYS A 34 17.27 -9.82 -12.70
CA LYS A 34 17.47 -10.78 -13.78
C LYS A 34 16.90 -10.20 -15.07
N PHE A 35 17.73 -10.05 -16.07
CA PHE A 35 17.38 -9.75 -17.45
C PHE A 35 17.36 -11.07 -18.22
N GLU A 36 16.28 -11.37 -18.90
CA GLU A 36 16.10 -12.59 -19.68
C GLU A 36 15.44 -12.25 -21.02
N LEU A 37 16.26 -12.17 -22.07
CA LEU A 37 15.82 -11.88 -23.42
C LEU A 37 15.57 -13.19 -24.17
N THR A 38 14.34 -13.35 -24.62
CA THR A 38 13.84 -14.52 -25.37
C THR A 38 13.34 -14.12 -26.76
N SER A 39 12.86 -15.09 -27.52
CA SER A 39 12.19 -14.84 -28.80
C SER A 39 10.91 -14.01 -28.70
N GLU A 40 10.28 -13.99 -27.52
CA GLU A 40 9.03 -13.26 -27.25
C GLU A 40 9.27 -11.82 -26.81
N GLY A 41 10.37 -11.57 -26.07
CA GLY A 41 10.71 -10.26 -25.52
C GLY A 41 11.66 -10.32 -24.34
N LEU A 42 11.72 -9.23 -23.58
CA LEU A 42 12.60 -9.08 -22.43
C LEU A 42 11.81 -9.20 -21.13
N TYR A 43 12.15 -10.19 -20.31
CA TYR A 43 11.69 -10.32 -18.93
C TYR A 43 12.68 -9.66 -17.99
N LEU A 44 12.18 -8.78 -17.13
CA LEU A 44 12.89 -8.19 -16.00
C LEU A 44 12.30 -8.79 -14.72
N THR A 45 13.12 -9.44 -13.89
CA THR A 45 12.63 -10.09 -12.67
C THR A 45 13.49 -9.69 -11.48
N ALA A 46 12.85 -9.31 -10.37
CA ALA A 46 13.49 -9.15 -9.08
C ALA A 46 12.67 -9.81 -7.97
N SER A 47 13.36 -10.24 -6.90
CA SER A 47 12.72 -10.88 -5.75
C SER A 47 13.55 -10.67 -4.49
N ASP A 48 12.89 -10.68 -3.33
CA ASP A 48 13.53 -10.78 -2.01
C ASP A 48 13.11 -12.06 -1.25
N SER A 49 12.59 -13.06 -1.97
CA SER A 49 12.01 -14.32 -1.49
C SER A 49 10.58 -14.19 -0.92
N GLU A 50 10.16 -13.03 -0.46
CA GLU A 50 8.80 -12.75 0.04
C GLU A 50 7.95 -12.07 -1.04
N LEU A 51 8.57 -11.21 -1.79
CA LEU A 51 8.02 -10.44 -2.88
C LEU A 51 8.77 -10.74 -4.17
N THR A 52 8.05 -10.98 -5.25
CA THR A 52 8.60 -11.10 -6.60
C THR A 52 7.84 -10.18 -7.54
N ILE A 53 8.58 -9.42 -8.34
CA ILE A 53 8.00 -8.60 -9.40
C ILE A 53 8.68 -8.96 -10.72
N ARG A 54 7.87 -9.27 -11.72
CA ARG A 54 8.32 -9.51 -13.10
C ARG A 54 7.61 -8.55 -14.04
N ALA A 55 8.34 -7.86 -14.86
CA ALA A 55 7.83 -7.07 -15.97
C ALA A 55 8.21 -7.75 -17.29
N PHE A 56 7.30 -7.74 -18.26
CA PHE A 56 7.52 -8.24 -19.60
C PHE A 56 7.48 -7.07 -20.59
N ILE A 57 8.51 -6.94 -21.41
CA ILE A 57 8.59 -5.99 -22.50
C ILE A 57 8.55 -6.78 -23.80
N ASP A 58 7.47 -6.61 -24.56
CA ASP A 58 7.26 -7.29 -25.82
C ASP A 58 8.40 -7.01 -26.81
N LYS A 59 8.72 -7.98 -27.65
CA LYS A 59 9.77 -7.86 -28.66
C LYS A 59 9.56 -6.68 -29.62
N GLU A 60 8.30 -6.37 -29.93
CA GLU A 60 7.97 -5.24 -30.82
C GLU A 60 8.32 -3.88 -30.18
N SER A 61 8.40 -3.82 -28.86
CA SER A 61 8.83 -2.65 -28.10
C SER A 61 10.36 -2.55 -27.94
N ILE A 62 11.13 -3.54 -28.44
CA ILE A 62 12.59 -3.55 -28.41
C ILE A 62 13.10 -3.12 -29.80
N SER A 63 13.85 -2.03 -29.87
CA SER A 63 14.28 -1.43 -31.13
C SER A 63 15.12 -2.38 -32.01
N LYS A 64 15.94 -3.25 -31.38
CA LYS A 64 16.73 -4.25 -32.07
C LYS A 64 17.08 -5.42 -31.16
N VAL A 65 16.94 -6.65 -31.66
CA VAL A 65 17.39 -7.88 -31.00
C VAL A 65 18.40 -8.57 -31.91
N GLU A 66 19.62 -8.83 -31.40
CA GLU A 66 20.68 -9.53 -32.14
C GLU A 66 20.91 -10.94 -31.61
N SER A 67 20.88 -11.14 -30.28
CA SER A 67 21.01 -12.45 -29.66
C SER A 67 20.29 -12.52 -28.32
N GLU A 68 19.64 -13.64 -28.05
CA GLU A 68 18.98 -13.95 -26.80
C GLU A 68 19.99 -14.26 -25.69
N GLY A 69 19.50 -14.39 -24.45
CA GLY A 69 20.31 -14.79 -23.31
C GLY A 69 19.80 -14.20 -22.00
N SER A 70 20.52 -14.47 -20.92
CA SER A 70 20.15 -13.97 -19.59
C SER A 70 21.38 -13.57 -18.77
N ILE A 71 21.16 -12.62 -17.85
CA ILE A 71 22.18 -12.11 -16.94
C ILE A 71 21.53 -11.47 -15.72
N ILE A 72 22.22 -11.41 -14.58
CA ILE A 72 21.76 -10.66 -13.40
C ILE A 72 22.65 -9.43 -13.23
N ILE A 73 22.03 -8.25 -13.24
CA ILE A 73 22.70 -6.97 -13.07
C ILE A 73 22.35 -6.40 -11.70
N GLN A 74 23.34 -5.95 -10.94
CA GLN A 74 23.12 -5.39 -9.61
C GLN A 74 22.22 -4.16 -9.66
N SER A 75 21.13 -4.20 -8.89
CA SER A 75 20.09 -3.14 -8.87
C SER A 75 20.62 -1.79 -8.44
N LYS A 76 21.57 -1.79 -7.51
CA LYS A 76 22.22 -0.58 -6.99
C LYS A 76 22.76 0.35 -8.09
N TYR A 77 23.18 -0.22 -9.20
CA TYR A 77 23.82 0.55 -10.27
C TYR A 77 22.92 0.72 -11.50
N ILE A 78 22.21 -0.35 -11.90
CA ILE A 78 21.51 -0.38 -13.19
C ILE A 78 20.48 0.74 -13.34
N LEU A 79 19.64 0.97 -12.33
CA LEU A 79 18.60 1.99 -12.41
C LEU A 79 19.17 3.40 -12.57
N ASP A 80 20.22 3.73 -11.82
CA ASP A 80 20.85 5.04 -11.89
C ASP A 80 21.63 5.24 -13.19
N ILE A 81 22.30 4.19 -13.70
CA ILE A 81 22.97 4.22 -15.00
C ILE A 81 21.96 4.52 -16.09
N ILE A 82 20.86 3.75 -16.17
CA ILE A 82 19.83 3.94 -17.19
C ILE A 82 19.24 5.35 -17.11
N ARG A 83 18.93 5.83 -15.89
CA ARG A 83 18.38 7.17 -15.69
C ARG A 83 19.30 8.28 -16.20
N LYS A 84 20.62 8.11 -16.04
CA LYS A 84 21.63 9.10 -16.39
C LYS A 84 22.21 8.97 -17.80
N MET A 85 21.84 7.92 -18.55
CA MET A 85 22.27 7.77 -19.95
C MET A 85 21.81 8.98 -20.79
N PRO A 86 22.68 9.52 -21.66
CA PRO A 86 22.40 10.76 -22.39
C PRO A 86 21.41 10.60 -23.56
N SER A 87 21.32 9.41 -24.17
CA SER A 87 20.49 9.14 -25.34
C SER A 87 19.22 8.37 -25.00
N ASP A 88 18.24 8.45 -25.90
CA ASP A 88 16.97 7.71 -25.79
C ASP A 88 17.12 6.23 -26.14
N LEU A 89 18.19 5.83 -26.83
CA LEU A 89 18.48 4.43 -27.17
C LEU A 89 19.65 3.91 -26.34
N ILE A 90 19.48 2.74 -25.74
CA ILE A 90 20.47 2.07 -24.90
C ILE A 90 20.79 0.71 -25.49
N ASN A 91 22.06 0.42 -25.67
CA ASN A 91 22.57 -0.85 -26.16
C ASN A 91 23.08 -1.69 -25.00
N PHE A 92 22.70 -2.97 -25.01
CA PHE A 92 23.16 -4.00 -24.09
C PHE A 92 23.91 -5.08 -24.86
N GLU A 93 25.10 -5.45 -24.41
CA GLU A 93 25.88 -6.54 -24.97
C GLU A 93 26.53 -7.37 -23.87
N LEU A 94 26.08 -8.63 -23.76
CA LEU A 94 26.69 -9.61 -22.85
C LEU A 94 28.04 -10.06 -23.41
N MET A 95 29.07 -9.88 -22.61
CA MET A 95 30.44 -10.24 -22.93
C MET A 95 30.86 -11.52 -22.19
N ASP A 96 31.99 -12.09 -22.56
CA ASP A 96 32.55 -13.23 -21.86
C ASP A 96 32.87 -12.92 -20.38
N GLY A 97 32.78 -13.92 -19.50
CA GLY A 97 33.12 -13.80 -18.09
C GLY A 97 32.07 -13.07 -17.24
N LEU A 98 30.79 -13.21 -17.57
CA LEU A 98 29.67 -12.60 -16.83
C LEU A 98 29.81 -11.07 -16.73
N LYS A 99 30.12 -10.41 -17.84
CA LYS A 99 30.19 -8.95 -17.97
C LYS A 99 29.16 -8.46 -18.95
N ILE A 100 28.59 -7.31 -18.66
CA ILE A 100 27.67 -6.65 -19.60
C ILE A 100 28.19 -5.26 -19.92
N LYS A 101 28.19 -4.95 -21.21
CA LYS A 101 28.43 -3.61 -21.73
C LYS A 101 27.08 -2.93 -21.92
N ILE A 102 26.92 -1.74 -21.35
CA ILE A 102 25.76 -0.87 -21.52
C ILE A 102 26.27 0.42 -22.13
N SER A 103 25.77 0.79 -23.30
CA SER A 103 26.26 1.98 -23.99
C SER A 103 25.15 2.79 -24.63
N SER A 104 25.41 4.10 -24.77
CA SER A 104 24.53 5.07 -25.40
C SER A 104 25.36 6.24 -25.85
N ASP A 105 25.36 6.57 -27.16
CA ASP A 105 26.22 7.59 -27.77
C ASP A 105 27.68 7.52 -27.30
N ASN A 106 28.13 8.53 -26.54
CA ASN A 106 29.49 8.64 -26.04
C ASN A 106 29.67 8.05 -24.61
N SER A 107 28.67 7.40 -24.07
CA SER A 107 28.72 6.80 -22.71
C SER A 107 28.76 5.30 -22.79
N GLN A 108 29.68 4.68 -22.04
CA GLN A 108 29.79 3.22 -21.91
C GLN A 108 30.08 2.84 -20.49
N TYR A 109 29.40 1.77 -20.04
CA TYR A 109 29.61 1.10 -18.75
C TYR A 109 29.85 -0.38 -18.97
N ASP A 110 30.92 -0.91 -18.38
CA ASP A 110 31.22 -2.33 -18.34
C ASP A 110 31.03 -2.81 -16.91
N LEU A 111 30.00 -3.65 -16.67
CA LEU A 111 29.63 -4.10 -15.34
C LEU A 111 29.91 -5.58 -15.17
N ASN A 112 30.46 -5.96 -14.01
CA ASN A 112 30.47 -7.34 -13.56
C ASN A 112 29.07 -7.74 -13.12
N CYS A 113 28.62 -8.90 -13.54
CA CYS A 113 27.30 -9.44 -13.36
C CYS A 113 27.32 -10.76 -12.58
N LEU A 114 26.14 -11.26 -12.24
CA LEU A 114 25.95 -12.55 -11.54
C LEU A 114 25.37 -13.59 -12.49
N ASP A 115 25.65 -14.87 -12.21
CA ASP A 115 25.18 -15.98 -13.03
C ASP A 115 23.65 -16.12 -12.88
N PRO A 116 22.88 -16.06 -13.97
CA PRO A 116 21.43 -16.24 -13.93
C PRO A 116 21.00 -17.64 -13.50
N LYS A 117 21.87 -18.64 -13.55
CA LYS A 117 21.61 -20.01 -13.07
C LYS A 117 21.51 -20.10 -11.55
N GLU A 118 22.12 -19.17 -10.83
CA GLU A 118 22.02 -19.07 -9.36
C GLU A 118 20.70 -18.43 -8.89
N TYR A 119 19.93 -17.82 -9.81
CA TYR A 119 18.66 -17.21 -9.45
C TYR A 119 17.62 -18.27 -9.09
N PRO A 120 16.88 -18.12 -7.96
CA PRO A 120 15.88 -19.10 -7.57
C PRO A 120 14.83 -19.34 -8.66
N SER A 121 14.37 -20.58 -8.79
CA SER A 121 13.25 -20.90 -9.67
C SER A 121 11.97 -20.29 -9.10
N LEU A 122 11.34 -19.43 -9.86
CA LEU A 122 10.11 -18.73 -9.49
C LEU A 122 8.92 -19.34 -10.22
N LYS A 123 7.92 -19.79 -9.45
CA LYS A 123 6.65 -20.27 -10.00
C LYS A 123 5.65 -19.13 -9.98
N LEU A 124 5.48 -18.45 -11.13
CA LEU A 124 4.53 -17.38 -11.34
C LEU A 124 3.33 -17.91 -12.15
N GLU A 125 2.58 -18.82 -11.52
CA GLU A 125 1.44 -19.49 -12.12
C GLU A 125 0.18 -18.62 -11.97
N GLU A 126 -0.62 -18.52 -13.02
CA GLU A 126 -1.92 -17.85 -13.03
C GLU A 126 -3.03 -18.87 -12.82
N LYS A 127 -4.14 -18.48 -12.17
CA LYS A 127 -5.37 -19.28 -12.10
C LYS A 127 -6.25 -18.97 -13.33
N GLU A 128 -7.05 -19.93 -13.77
CA GLU A 128 -7.97 -19.74 -14.91
C GLU A 128 -9.06 -18.68 -14.63
N ASN A 129 -9.52 -18.59 -13.38
CA ASN A 129 -10.57 -17.67 -12.96
C ASN A 129 -10.05 -16.70 -11.90
N PRO A 130 -9.34 -15.62 -12.29
CA PRO A 130 -8.89 -14.61 -11.34
C PRO A 130 -10.06 -13.75 -10.85
N ILE A 131 -9.88 -13.15 -9.69
CA ILE A 131 -10.76 -12.07 -9.23
C ILE A 131 -10.27 -10.78 -9.88
N VAL A 132 -11.16 -10.10 -10.59
CA VAL A 132 -10.84 -8.87 -11.31
C VAL A 132 -11.44 -7.67 -10.60
N ILE A 133 -10.61 -6.65 -10.37
CA ILE A 133 -11.00 -5.39 -9.71
C ILE A 133 -10.45 -4.23 -10.53
N LYS A 134 -11.26 -3.20 -10.72
CA LYS A 134 -10.82 -1.95 -11.37
C LYS A 134 -9.68 -1.30 -10.61
N GLY A 135 -8.65 -0.82 -11.31
CA GLY A 135 -7.46 -0.23 -10.69
C GLY A 135 -7.77 0.92 -9.75
N ASN A 136 -8.69 1.82 -10.11
CA ASN A 136 -9.12 2.92 -9.25
C ASN A 136 -9.78 2.42 -7.94
N THR A 137 -10.62 1.38 -8.03
CA THR A 137 -11.26 0.75 -6.87
C THR A 137 -10.22 0.08 -5.98
N PHE A 138 -9.27 -0.65 -6.56
CA PHE A 138 -8.19 -1.31 -5.83
C PHE A 138 -7.31 -0.30 -5.08
N LYS A 139 -6.88 0.78 -5.73
CA LYS A 139 -6.14 1.87 -5.07
C LYS A 139 -6.93 2.52 -3.95
N SER A 140 -8.22 2.76 -4.15
CA SER A 140 -9.09 3.31 -3.12
C SER A 140 -9.16 2.41 -1.88
N ILE A 141 -9.29 1.08 -2.07
CA ILE A 141 -9.28 0.11 -0.98
C ILE A 141 -7.98 0.19 -0.17
N ILE A 142 -6.83 0.16 -0.85
CA ILE A 142 -5.52 0.20 -0.19
C ILE A 142 -5.34 1.53 0.54
N SER A 143 -5.55 2.66 -0.12
CA SER A 143 -5.35 3.98 0.47
C SER A 143 -6.24 4.24 1.69
N GLN A 144 -7.48 3.70 1.68
CA GLN A 144 -8.45 3.87 2.75
C GLN A 144 -8.27 2.91 3.92
N THR A 145 -7.42 1.88 3.80
CA THR A 145 -7.26 0.86 4.85
C THR A 145 -5.82 0.66 5.31
N ALA A 146 -4.85 0.66 4.42
CA ALA A 146 -3.47 0.27 4.72
C ALA A 146 -2.76 1.16 5.74
N PHE A 147 -3.20 2.41 5.95
CA PHE A 147 -2.62 3.30 6.98
C PHE A 147 -2.83 2.78 8.41
N ALA A 148 -3.83 1.90 8.63
CA ALA A 148 -4.12 1.30 9.93
C ALA A 148 -3.33 0.02 10.23
N ILE A 149 -2.46 -0.43 9.32
CA ILE A 149 -1.56 -1.57 9.52
C ILE A 149 -0.60 -1.28 10.68
N SER A 150 -0.33 -2.31 11.50
CA SER A 150 0.64 -2.21 12.61
C SER A 150 2.07 -2.16 12.08
N THR A 151 2.89 -1.32 12.71
CA THR A 151 4.34 -1.32 12.50
C THR A 151 5.07 -2.21 13.51
N GLN A 152 4.36 -2.82 14.47
CA GLN A 152 4.93 -3.66 15.53
C GLN A 152 4.91 -5.14 15.13
N GLU A 153 6.06 -5.78 15.09
CA GLU A 153 6.23 -7.18 14.70
C GLU A 153 5.76 -8.20 15.76
N LEU A 154 5.43 -7.75 16.98
CA LEU A 154 4.95 -8.62 18.06
C LEU A 154 3.65 -9.37 17.69
N ARG A 155 2.87 -8.84 16.77
CA ARG A 155 1.65 -9.44 16.22
C ARG A 155 1.75 -9.45 14.70
N PRO A 156 2.45 -10.42 14.11
CA PRO A 156 2.76 -10.43 12.66
C PRO A 156 1.55 -10.25 11.76
N LEU A 157 0.41 -10.87 12.08
CA LEU A 157 -0.81 -10.73 11.28
C LEU A 157 -1.32 -9.29 11.18
N LEU A 158 -1.12 -8.47 12.20
CA LEU A 158 -1.53 -7.06 12.18
C LEU A 158 -0.59 -6.19 11.34
N THR A 159 0.60 -6.70 10.95
CA THR A 159 1.49 -6.00 10.01
C THR A 159 1.06 -6.17 8.56
N GLY A 160 -0.03 -6.86 8.32
CA GLY A 160 -0.61 -7.09 7.00
C GLY A 160 -2.00 -6.51 6.84
N LEU A 161 -2.46 -6.50 5.59
CA LEU A 161 -3.79 -6.13 5.16
C LEU A 161 -4.62 -7.40 4.96
N ASN A 162 -5.74 -7.52 5.66
CA ASN A 162 -6.62 -8.68 5.52
C ASN A 162 -7.61 -8.47 4.36
N PHE A 163 -7.63 -9.42 3.45
CA PHE A 163 -8.62 -9.54 2.38
C PHE A 163 -9.55 -10.70 2.66
N LYS A 164 -10.85 -10.42 2.76
CA LYS A 164 -11.89 -11.42 2.92
C LYS A 164 -12.91 -11.27 1.80
N ILE A 165 -13.16 -12.36 1.08
CA ILE A 165 -14.13 -12.39 -0.03
C ILE A 165 -15.11 -13.52 0.23
N VAL A 166 -16.41 -13.19 0.19
CA VAL A 166 -17.52 -14.15 0.33
C VAL A 166 -18.57 -13.77 -0.72
N GLY A 167 -18.75 -14.64 -1.70
CA GLY A 167 -19.63 -14.35 -2.83
C GLY A 167 -19.18 -13.09 -3.58
N ASP A 168 -20.03 -12.09 -3.67
CA ASP A 168 -19.75 -10.81 -4.34
C ASP A 168 -19.24 -9.70 -3.42
N VAL A 169 -19.05 -9.99 -2.11
CA VAL A 169 -18.55 -9.01 -1.14
C VAL A 169 -17.06 -9.20 -0.91
N PHE A 170 -16.29 -8.17 -1.20
CA PHE A 170 -14.89 -8.07 -0.83
C PHE A 170 -14.71 -7.08 0.31
N GLU A 171 -14.27 -7.58 1.44
CA GLU A 171 -13.95 -6.83 2.66
C GLU A 171 -12.44 -6.71 2.81
N CYS A 172 -11.96 -5.49 3.04
CA CYS A 172 -10.56 -5.19 3.33
C CYS A 172 -10.46 -4.55 4.71
N ILE A 173 -9.60 -5.11 5.59
CA ILE A 173 -9.45 -4.65 6.98
C ILE A 173 -7.98 -4.52 7.35
N ALA A 174 -7.67 -3.43 8.06
CA ALA A 174 -6.40 -3.26 8.77
C ALA A 174 -6.65 -2.75 10.19
N THR A 175 -5.81 -3.18 11.13
CA THR A 175 -5.81 -2.67 12.52
C THR A 175 -4.45 -2.83 13.17
N ASP A 176 -4.09 -1.88 14.05
CA ASP A 176 -2.92 -1.94 14.92
C ASP A 176 -3.30 -2.16 16.40
N SER A 177 -4.54 -2.55 16.68
CA SER A 177 -5.18 -2.69 18.00
C SER A 177 -5.61 -1.36 18.65
N TYR A 178 -5.28 -0.20 18.10
CA TYR A 178 -5.69 1.11 18.60
C TYR A 178 -6.61 1.84 17.63
N ARG A 179 -6.57 1.45 16.37
CA ARG A 179 -7.44 1.92 15.29
C ARG A 179 -7.78 0.78 14.35
N LEU A 180 -8.82 0.94 13.59
CA LEU A 180 -9.24 -0.01 12.57
C LEU A 180 -9.76 0.76 11.35
N ALA A 181 -9.39 0.29 10.18
CA ALA A 181 -9.94 0.73 8.91
C ALA A 181 -10.57 -0.46 8.20
N LYS A 182 -11.81 -0.29 7.74
CA LYS A 182 -12.56 -1.31 7.02
C LYS A 182 -13.20 -0.70 5.78
N LYS A 183 -13.03 -1.38 4.65
CA LYS A 183 -13.66 -1.04 3.39
C LYS A 183 -14.30 -2.27 2.79
N ASN A 184 -15.57 -2.15 2.37
CA ASN A 184 -16.27 -3.17 1.61
C ASN A 184 -16.48 -2.68 0.17
N ILE A 185 -16.33 -3.58 -0.79
CA ILE A 185 -16.77 -3.34 -2.16
C ILE A 185 -17.57 -4.52 -2.66
N LYS A 186 -18.38 -4.28 -3.68
CA LYS A 186 -19.07 -5.31 -4.42
C LYS A 186 -18.25 -5.67 -5.66
N LEU A 187 -17.96 -6.97 -5.82
CA LEU A 187 -17.32 -7.50 -7.01
C LEU A 187 -18.33 -7.58 -8.17
N ASP A 188 -17.89 -7.32 -9.39
CA ASP A 188 -18.70 -7.46 -10.60
C ASP A 188 -19.07 -8.93 -10.85
N LYS A 189 -18.17 -9.86 -10.48
CA LYS A 189 -18.41 -11.32 -10.53
C LYS A 189 -18.18 -11.90 -9.15
N PRO A 190 -19.15 -12.67 -8.60
CA PRO A 190 -18.96 -13.38 -7.35
C PRO A 190 -17.77 -14.35 -7.42
N SER A 191 -17.10 -14.51 -6.30
CA SER A 191 -16.08 -15.56 -6.14
C SER A 191 -16.77 -16.88 -5.79
N ASP A 192 -16.35 -17.97 -6.43
CA ASP A 192 -16.81 -19.32 -6.11
C ASP A 192 -16.18 -19.86 -4.81
N GLU A 193 -15.05 -19.31 -4.40
CA GLU A 193 -14.30 -19.70 -3.20
C GLU A 193 -14.39 -18.60 -2.13
N GLU A 194 -14.57 -19.00 -0.86
CA GLU A 194 -14.35 -18.07 0.25
C GLU A 194 -12.87 -17.85 0.47
N ILE A 195 -12.46 -16.59 0.46
CA ILE A 195 -11.08 -16.17 0.62
C ILE A 195 -10.94 -15.39 1.92
N ASN A 196 -9.93 -15.74 2.72
CA ASN A 196 -9.54 -14.98 3.90
C ASN A 196 -8.03 -15.06 4.05
N ILE A 197 -7.33 -14.03 3.57
CA ILE A 197 -5.88 -13.99 3.47
C ILE A 197 -5.34 -12.71 4.07
N VAL A 198 -4.06 -12.75 4.47
CA VAL A 198 -3.36 -11.57 4.99
C VAL A 198 -2.11 -11.32 4.14
N ILE A 199 -2.08 -10.17 3.48
CA ILE A 199 -0.97 -9.76 2.63
C ILE A 199 -0.04 -8.87 3.46
N PRO A 200 1.29 -9.10 3.48
CA PRO A 200 2.22 -8.21 4.17
C PRO A 200 2.04 -6.76 3.76
N GLY A 201 1.90 -5.85 4.73
CA GLY A 201 1.66 -4.44 4.48
C GLY A 201 2.75 -3.79 3.62
N LYS A 202 4.01 -4.16 3.85
CA LYS A 202 5.14 -3.73 3.03
C LYS A 202 4.90 -4.04 1.55
N ASN A 203 4.45 -5.27 1.24
CA ASN A 203 4.27 -5.70 -0.14
C ASN A 203 3.09 -5.01 -0.80
N ILE A 204 1.95 -4.89 -0.10
CA ILE A 204 0.77 -4.23 -0.66
C ILE A 204 1.01 -2.74 -0.94
N MET A 205 1.83 -2.06 -0.11
CA MET A 205 2.22 -0.67 -0.34
C MET A 205 3.15 -0.50 -1.56
N GLU A 206 3.97 -1.51 -1.88
CA GLU A 206 4.75 -1.48 -3.13
C GLU A 206 3.86 -1.73 -4.36
N LEU A 207 2.84 -2.60 -4.25
CA LEU A 207 1.86 -2.81 -5.31
C LEU A 207 1.06 -1.53 -5.60
N ASP A 208 0.63 -0.81 -4.57
CA ASP A 208 -0.10 0.46 -4.71
C ASP A 208 0.68 1.51 -5.53
N LYS A 209 2.01 1.52 -5.44
CA LYS A 209 2.87 2.41 -6.23
C LYS A 209 3.00 2.00 -7.71
N ILE A 210 2.63 0.76 -8.06
CA ILE A 210 2.70 0.23 -9.42
C ILE A 210 1.39 0.44 -10.15
N ILE A 211 0.26 0.21 -9.45
CA ILE A 211 -1.07 0.31 -10.04
C ILE A 211 -1.39 1.79 -10.32
N THR A 212 -1.84 2.05 -11.54
CA THR A 212 -2.51 3.30 -11.95
C THR A 212 -4.03 3.04 -12.02
N GLU A 213 -4.85 4.06 -12.30
CA GLU A 213 -6.32 3.95 -12.19
C GLU A 213 -7.01 3.42 -13.45
N ASP A 214 -6.26 3.21 -14.53
CA ASP A 214 -6.75 3.08 -15.90
C ASP A 214 -7.03 1.65 -16.33
N GLU A 215 -6.52 0.63 -15.64
CA GLU A 215 -6.72 -0.76 -16.02
C GLU A 215 -7.09 -1.65 -14.83
N ASP A 216 -7.64 -2.82 -15.13
CA ASP A 216 -8.07 -3.79 -14.16
C ASP A 216 -6.87 -4.53 -13.53
N VAL A 217 -7.03 -4.94 -12.29
CA VAL A 217 -6.09 -5.77 -11.54
C VAL A 217 -6.68 -7.17 -11.42
N GLU A 218 -5.96 -8.18 -11.91
CA GLU A 218 -6.31 -9.57 -11.70
C GLU A 218 -5.64 -10.10 -10.44
N MET A 219 -6.40 -10.78 -9.58
CA MET A 219 -5.91 -11.42 -8.35
C MET A 219 -6.03 -12.93 -8.46
N HIS A 220 -4.92 -13.64 -8.35
CA HIS A 220 -4.82 -15.10 -8.34
C HIS A 220 -4.40 -15.54 -6.94
N VAL A 221 -5.35 -16.05 -6.16
CA VAL A 221 -5.13 -16.40 -4.74
C VAL A 221 -4.77 -17.88 -4.62
N PHE A 222 -3.68 -18.18 -3.93
CA PHE A 222 -3.20 -19.52 -3.60
C PHE A 222 -3.16 -19.72 -2.07
N SER A 223 -2.84 -20.90 -1.62
CA SER A 223 -2.83 -21.24 -0.18
C SER A 223 -1.83 -20.44 0.65
N ASN A 224 -0.68 -20.09 0.07
CA ASN A 224 0.43 -19.42 0.78
C ASN A 224 0.96 -18.18 0.07
N LYS A 225 0.39 -17.82 -1.08
CA LYS A 225 0.79 -16.68 -1.89
C LYS A 225 -0.40 -16.07 -2.62
N ILE A 226 -0.25 -14.83 -3.04
CA ILE A 226 -1.13 -14.15 -3.97
C ILE A 226 -0.32 -13.59 -5.12
N LEU A 227 -0.85 -13.70 -6.33
CA LEU A 227 -0.28 -13.09 -7.52
C LEU A 227 -1.27 -12.04 -8.04
N PHE A 228 -0.76 -10.84 -8.30
CA PHE A 228 -1.47 -9.78 -9.00
C PHE A 228 -0.88 -9.63 -10.39
N LYS A 229 -1.77 -9.54 -11.38
CA LYS A 229 -1.41 -9.22 -12.75
C LYS A 229 -2.00 -7.86 -13.09
N TYR A 230 -1.15 -6.97 -13.55
CA TYR A 230 -1.51 -5.61 -13.91
C TYR A 230 -0.67 -5.16 -15.11
N LYS A 231 -1.31 -4.88 -16.24
CA LYS A 231 -0.63 -4.59 -17.51
C LYS A 231 0.37 -5.70 -17.86
N ASN A 232 1.60 -5.34 -18.05
CA ASN A 232 2.73 -6.22 -18.35
C ASN A 232 3.50 -6.68 -17.08
N ILE A 233 2.94 -6.45 -15.88
CA ILE A 233 3.60 -6.74 -14.60
C ILE A 233 2.88 -7.89 -13.90
N ILE A 234 3.66 -8.84 -13.42
CA ILE A 234 3.28 -9.86 -12.43
C ILE A 234 3.91 -9.49 -11.11
N PHE A 235 3.08 -9.37 -10.09
CA PHE A 235 3.47 -9.08 -8.72
C PHE A 235 3.03 -10.23 -7.81
N GLN A 236 3.95 -11.00 -7.25
CA GLN A 236 3.64 -12.12 -6.36
C GLN A 236 4.16 -11.84 -4.96
N SER A 237 3.28 -11.97 -3.96
CA SER A 237 3.60 -11.85 -2.54
C SER A 237 3.30 -13.14 -1.80
N ASN A 238 4.18 -13.55 -0.89
CA ASN A 238 3.84 -14.54 0.13
C ASN A 238 2.80 -13.95 1.08
N LEU A 239 1.96 -14.82 1.66
CA LEU A 239 0.94 -14.46 2.63
C LEU A 239 1.46 -14.63 4.06
N LEU A 240 0.96 -13.82 4.99
CA LEU A 240 1.17 -14.04 6.41
C LEU A 240 0.34 -15.24 6.88
N SER A 241 0.98 -16.19 7.54
CA SER A 241 0.32 -17.42 8.02
C SER A 241 -0.46 -17.17 9.31
N GLY A 242 -1.68 -17.66 9.40
CA GLY A 242 -2.54 -17.60 10.58
C GLY A 242 -3.92 -17.03 10.28
N THR A 243 -4.73 -16.85 11.33
CA THR A 243 -6.09 -16.30 11.24
C THR A 243 -6.08 -14.85 11.71
N TYR A 244 -6.53 -13.93 10.86
CA TYR A 244 -6.68 -12.52 11.23
C TYR A 244 -7.70 -12.39 12.37
N PRO A 245 -7.48 -11.51 13.36
CA PRO A 245 -8.41 -11.34 14.47
C PRO A 245 -9.82 -10.97 14.00
N ASN A 246 -10.83 -11.52 14.65
CA ASN A 246 -12.21 -11.15 14.37
C ASN A 246 -12.46 -9.71 14.86
N THR A 247 -12.77 -8.83 13.93
CA THR A 247 -13.01 -7.40 14.18
C THR A 247 -14.49 -7.02 14.18
N SER A 248 -15.40 -7.95 13.87
CA SER A 248 -16.83 -7.67 13.72
C SER A 248 -17.46 -7.10 15.00
N ASN A 249 -17.01 -7.55 16.17
CA ASN A 249 -17.52 -7.10 17.47
C ASN A 249 -16.92 -5.77 17.95
N LEU A 250 -15.92 -5.22 17.23
CA LEU A 250 -15.28 -3.96 17.60
C LEU A 250 -16.06 -2.74 17.11
N ILE A 251 -16.84 -2.92 16.05
CA ILE A 251 -17.64 -1.85 15.45
C ILE A 251 -19.05 -1.92 16.04
N PRO A 252 -19.49 -0.89 16.79
CA PRO A 252 -20.85 -0.84 17.32
C PRO A 252 -21.88 -0.77 16.18
N ASN A 253 -23.04 -1.37 16.39
CA ASN A 253 -24.17 -1.31 15.45
C ASN A 253 -25.01 -0.04 15.65
N ASP A 254 -25.11 0.44 16.89
CA ASP A 254 -25.92 1.60 17.27
C ASP A 254 -25.05 2.68 17.90
N PHE A 255 -25.46 3.94 17.72
CA PHE A 255 -24.74 5.11 18.22
C PHE A 255 -25.70 6.06 18.95
N ALA A 256 -25.34 6.43 20.16
CA ALA A 256 -26.13 7.38 20.97
C ALA A 256 -25.99 8.83 20.49
N ILE A 257 -24.87 9.17 19.87
CA ILE A 257 -24.57 10.53 19.39
C ILE A 257 -23.97 10.43 18.01
N ILE A 258 -24.56 11.20 17.09
CA ILE A 258 -24.10 11.35 15.72
C ILE A 258 -23.78 12.84 15.53
N VAL A 259 -22.57 13.13 15.11
CA VAL A 259 -22.12 14.50 14.83
C VAL A 259 -21.74 14.60 13.37
N ASN A 260 -22.43 15.50 12.65
CA ASN A 260 -22.06 15.89 11.30
C ASN A 260 -21.14 17.10 11.35
N THR A 261 -20.03 17.05 10.61
CA THR A 261 -19.06 18.14 10.58
C THR A 261 -18.32 18.20 9.25
N ASN A 262 -17.88 19.41 8.88
CA ASN A 262 -17.03 19.58 7.70
C ASN A 262 -15.65 18.95 7.91
N LEU A 263 -15.25 18.08 6.98
CA LEU A 263 -13.99 17.33 7.02
C LEU A 263 -12.77 18.24 7.16
N ASN A 264 -12.66 19.25 6.30
CA ASN A 264 -11.50 20.14 6.26
C ASN A 264 -11.37 20.98 7.54
N SER A 265 -12.48 21.47 8.07
CA SER A 265 -12.52 22.23 9.32
C SER A 265 -12.10 21.37 10.51
N TYR A 266 -12.63 20.14 10.60
CA TYR A 266 -12.29 19.21 11.67
C TYR A 266 -10.84 18.74 11.57
N TYR A 267 -10.39 18.37 10.37
CA TYR A 267 -8.99 18.02 10.11
C TYR A 267 -8.04 19.14 10.55
N SER A 268 -8.28 20.36 10.09
CA SER A 268 -7.42 21.51 10.38
C SER A 268 -7.38 21.87 11.86
N ALA A 269 -8.50 21.75 12.58
CA ALA A 269 -8.54 21.98 14.02
C ALA A 269 -7.72 20.96 14.80
N ILE A 270 -7.81 19.65 14.42
CA ILE A 270 -6.99 18.59 15.04
C ILE A 270 -5.51 18.79 14.70
N ASP A 271 -5.18 19.13 13.45
CA ASP A 271 -3.80 19.35 13.01
C ASP A 271 -3.14 20.49 13.81
N ARG A 272 -3.82 21.61 13.98
CA ARG A 272 -3.33 22.71 14.84
C ARG A 272 -3.22 22.30 16.30
N ALA A 273 -4.23 21.58 16.83
CA ALA A 273 -4.19 21.09 18.21
C ALA A 273 -3.03 20.09 18.46
N ALA A 274 -2.68 19.32 17.45
CA ALA A 274 -1.61 18.34 17.51
C ALA A 274 -0.23 18.96 17.67
N LEU A 275 0.00 20.22 17.24
CA LEU A 275 1.31 20.87 17.28
C LEU A 275 1.93 20.89 18.68
N LEU A 276 1.12 21.09 19.74
CA LEU A 276 1.62 21.12 21.11
C LEU A 276 1.92 19.73 21.71
N THR A 277 1.50 18.66 21.05
CA THR A 277 1.59 17.28 21.55
C THR A 277 2.45 16.36 20.70
N GLN A 278 3.00 16.84 19.58
CA GLN A 278 3.80 16.04 18.63
C GLN A 278 5.04 15.38 19.24
N SER A 279 5.64 15.99 20.24
CA SER A 279 6.82 15.47 20.94
C SER A 279 6.50 14.40 21.99
N LYS A 280 5.22 14.09 22.24
CA LYS A 280 4.78 13.11 23.25
C LYS A 280 4.35 11.82 22.58
N ASP A 281 4.63 10.70 23.22
CA ASP A 281 4.42 9.33 22.69
C ASP A 281 3.03 9.05 22.14
N LYS A 282 1.98 9.71 22.62
CA LYS A 282 0.60 9.43 22.23
C LYS A 282 -0.08 10.53 21.42
N ASN A 283 0.55 11.71 21.30
CA ASN A 283 -0.02 12.87 20.56
C ASN A 283 -1.52 13.08 20.88
N ILE A 284 -1.83 13.27 22.20
CA ILE A 284 -3.21 13.26 22.72
C ILE A 284 -3.88 14.61 22.48
N VAL A 285 -5.06 14.56 21.90
CA VAL A 285 -6.00 15.68 21.75
C VAL A 285 -7.31 15.32 22.42
N LYS A 286 -7.97 16.30 23.00
CA LYS A 286 -9.24 16.17 23.70
C LYS A 286 -10.36 16.88 22.92
N MET A 287 -11.45 16.19 22.71
CA MET A 287 -12.65 16.69 22.03
C MET A 287 -13.81 16.77 23.03
N LYS A 288 -14.40 17.94 23.15
CA LYS A 288 -15.61 18.16 23.90
C LYS A 288 -16.73 18.54 22.94
N ILE A 289 -17.87 17.87 23.07
CA ILE A 289 -19.07 18.17 22.29
C ILE A 289 -20.17 18.51 23.27
N LYS A 290 -20.79 19.65 23.09
CA LYS A 290 -21.96 20.09 23.85
C LYS A 290 -22.92 20.84 22.92
N ASN A 291 -24.14 20.31 22.78
CA ASN A 291 -25.08 20.79 21.76
C ASN A 291 -24.39 20.78 20.38
N ASN A 292 -24.56 21.85 19.60
CA ASN A 292 -23.96 22.02 18.28
C ASN A 292 -22.55 22.65 18.32
N ASN A 293 -21.85 22.57 19.45
CA ASN A 293 -20.50 23.12 19.58
C ASN A 293 -19.51 21.99 19.89
N MET A 294 -18.43 21.97 19.12
CA MET A 294 -17.29 21.08 19.35
C MET A 294 -16.08 21.95 19.72
N VAL A 295 -15.36 21.52 20.76
CA VAL A 295 -14.11 22.16 21.19
C VAL A 295 -13.01 21.11 21.16
N ILE A 296 -11.98 21.35 20.34
CA ILE A 296 -10.77 20.54 20.26
C ILE A 296 -9.70 21.25 21.06
N ASN A 297 -9.11 20.56 22.04
CA ASN A 297 -8.04 21.14 22.80
C ASN A 297 -6.89 20.16 23.08
N SER A 298 -5.71 20.73 23.28
CA SER A 298 -4.54 20.01 23.78
C SER A 298 -3.77 20.87 24.77
N TYR A 299 -3.01 20.21 25.60
CA TYR A 299 -2.22 20.85 26.65
C TYR A 299 -0.82 20.24 26.75
N ALA A 300 0.17 21.09 26.79
CA ALA A 300 1.55 20.73 27.09
C ALA A 300 2.07 21.64 28.21
N SER A 301 2.45 21.07 29.37
CA SER A 301 2.82 21.80 30.57
C SER A 301 3.93 22.86 30.38
N GLU A 302 4.88 22.57 29.48
CA GLU A 302 6.03 23.42 29.20
C GLU A 302 5.82 24.44 28.08
N ILE A 303 4.77 24.22 27.23
CA ILE A 303 4.56 25.01 26.02
C ILE A 303 3.30 25.87 26.15
N GLY A 304 2.17 25.27 26.63
CA GLY A 304 0.91 25.97 26.75
C GLY A 304 -0.30 25.11 26.34
N LYS A 305 -1.37 25.79 25.96
CA LYS A 305 -2.63 25.17 25.56
C LYS A 305 -3.10 25.73 24.22
N VAL A 306 -3.84 24.91 23.47
CA VAL A 306 -4.59 25.35 22.31
C VAL A 306 -6.05 24.96 22.49
N GLU A 307 -6.95 25.76 21.97
CA GLU A 307 -8.39 25.53 21.95
C GLU A 307 -8.94 25.97 20.60
N GLU A 308 -9.55 25.05 19.89
CA GLU A 308 -10.20 25.23 18.60
C GLU A 308 -11.70 25.01 18.76
N LYS A 309 -12.52 25.90 18.22
CA LYS A 309 -13.99 25.82 18.28
C LYS A 309 -14.56 25.60 16.90
N LEU A 310 -15.47 24.64 16.80
CA LEU A 310 -16.17 24.29 15.58
C LEU A 310 -17.67 24.26 15.84
N GLU A 311 -18.44 24.80 14.90
CA GLU A 311 -19.87 24.55 14.84
C GLU A 311 -20.11 23.21 14.15
N VAL A 312 -20.96 22.37 14.72
CA VAL A 312 -21.28 21.05 14.23
C VAL A 312 -22.79 20.80 14.37
N GLU A 313 -23.30 19.78 13.68
CA GLU A 313 -24.68 19.32 13.86
C GLU A 313 -24.67 18.04 14.71
N SER A 314 -25.19 18.12 15.92
CA SER A 314 -25.28 16.97 16.84
C SER A 314 -26.71 16.45 16.94
N SER A 315 -26.87 15.13 16.87
CA SER A 315 -28.17 14.47 17.04
C SER A 315 -28.67 14.46 18.49
N SER A 316 -27.87 14.93 19.45
CA SER A 316 -28.16 14.86 20.89
C SER A 316 -27.54 16.03 21.64
N ASP A 317 -28.23 16.46 22.70
CA ASP A 317 -27.75 17.47 23.65
C ASP A 317 -26.74 16.91 24.68
N ALA A 318 -26.33 15.65 24.51
CA ALA A 318 -25.37 15.02 25.43
C ALA A 318 -24.02 15.76 25.42
N ASN A 319 -23.44 15.85 26.63
CA ASN A 319 -22.09 16.39 26.80
C ASN A 319 -21.10 15.23 26.78
N ILE A 320 -20.18 15.26 25.84
CA ILE A 320 -19.11 14.26 25.72
C ILE A 320 -17.74 14.93 25.85
N ASP A 321 -16.85 14.26 26.56
CA ASP A 321 -15.47 14.65 26.78
C ASP A 321 -14.55 13.43 26.50
N ILE A 322 -13.96 13.35 25.32
CA ILE A 322 -13.21 12.19 24.84
C ILE A 322 -11.82 12.58 24.36
N SER A 323 -10.81 11.78 24.74
CA SER A 323 -9.43 11.99 24.32
C SER A 323 -8.99 10.87 23.37
N PHE A 324 -8.19 11.23 22.36
CA PHE A 324 -7.70 10.29 21.34
C PHE A 324 -6.33 10.73 20.80
N SER A 325 -5.70 9.85 20.01
CA SER A 325 -4.48 10.19 19.29
C SER A 325 -4.81 11.06 18.05
N ALA A 326 -4.29 12.29 18.04
CA ALA A 326 -4.43 13.17 16.89
C ALA A 326 -3.85 12.54 15.61
N LYS A 327 -2.69 11.86 15.72
CA LYS A 327 -2.09 11.16 14.59
C LYS A 327 -3.04 10.13 13.98
N TYR A 328 -3.67 9.28 14.78
CA TYR A 328 -4.59 8.27 14.28
C TYR A 328 -5.83 8.87 13.64
N MET A 329 -6.34 9.95 14.21
CA MET A 329 -7.48 10.67 13.65
C MET A 329 -7.12 11.33 12.32
N LEU A 330 -6.01 12.05 12.25
CA LEU A 330 -5.55 12.69 11.02
C LEU A 330 -5.28 11.68 9.90
N ASP A 331 -4.68 10.52 10.22
CA ASP A 331 -4.43 9.46 9.25
C ASP A 331 -5.76 8.92 8.68
N ALA A 332 -6.79 8.74 9.51
CA ALA A 332 -8.12 8.31 9.08
C ALA A 332 -8.81 9.37 8.21
N LEU A 333 -8.81 10.63 8.65
CA LEU A 333 -9.45 11.74 7.94
C LEU A 333 -8.84 12.00 6.56
N LYS A 334 -7.53 11.83 6.39
CA LYS A 334 -6.83 11.94 5.09
C LYS A 334 -7.36 11.01 4.02
N THR A 335 -8.01 9.92 4.40
CA THR A 335 -8.54 8.92 3.48
C THR A 335 -9.98 9.18 3.04
N MET A 336 -10.65 10.11 3.72
CA MET A 336 -12.01 10.55 3.37
C MET A 336 -11.96 11.47 2.15
N LYS A 337 -13.02 11.42 1.33
CA LYS A 337 -13.13 12.20 0.10
C LYS A 337 -14.30 13.18 0.12
N ASP A 338 -15.22 13.02 1.06
CA ASP A 338 -16.39 13.89 1.20
C ASP A 338 -16.06 15.23 1.85
N ASP A 339 -16.86 16.24 1.61
CA ASP A 339 -16.76 17.52 2.31
C ASP A 339 -17.26 17.42 3.75
N GLU A 340 -18.18 16.50 4.03
CA GLU A 340 -18.77 16.26 5.34
C GLU A 340 -18.58 14.81 5.79
N ILE A 341 -18.43 14.62 7.09
CA ILE A 341 -18.25 13.33 7.74
C ILE A 341 -19.16 13.18 8.95
N LEU A 342 -19.45 11.93 9.29
CA LEU A 342 -20.15 11.55 10.51
C LEU A 342 -19.19 11.03 11.55
N ILE A 343 -19.19 11.64 12.73
CA ILE A 343 -18.49 11.15 13.93
C ILE A 343 -19.54 10.50 14.83
N LEU A 344 -19.39 9.22 15.08
CA LEU A 344 -20.37 8.37 15.77
C LEU A 344 -19.80 7.94 17.11
N LEU A 345 -20.55 8.18 18.20
CA LEU A 345 -20.08 8.05 19.56
C LEU A 345 -21.08 7.33 20.47
N ASN A 346 -20.55 6.54 21.42
CA ASN A 346 -21.30 5.84 22.45
C ASN A 346 -20.78 6.14 23.88
N GLY A 347 -20.26 7.36 24.09
CA GLY A 347 -19.67 7.80 25.34
C GLY A 347 -18.15 7.93 25.30
N GLU A 348 -17.57 8.31 26.43
CA GLU A 348 -16.17 8.76 26.52
C GLU A 348 -15.12 7.66 26.44
N VAL A 349 -15.53 6.39 26.68
CA VAL A 349 -14.64 5.22 26.76
C VAL A 349 -14.89 4.19 25.65
N LYS A 350 -15.85 4.45 24.78
CA LYS A 350 -16.14 3.58 23.63
C LYS A 350 -15.43 4.11 22.37
N PRO A 351 -15.23 3.24 21.37
CA PRO A 351 -14.59 3.66 20.12
C PRO A 351 -15.27 4.85 19.46
N ILE A 352 -14.47 5.74 18.88
CA ILE A 352 -14.92 6.79 17.95
C ILE A 352 -15.00 6.12 16.58
N VAL A 353 -16.17 6.17 15.95
CA VAL A 353 -16.36 5.67 14.59
C VAL A 353 -16.55 6.87 13.66
N ILE A 354 -15.84 6.87 12.53
CA ILE A 354 -15.93 7.89 11.51
C ILE A 354 -16.46 7.23 10.24
N LYS A 355 -17.48 7.84 9.64
CA LYS A 355 -18.06 7.40 8.37
C LYS A 355 -18.12 8.57 7.37
N SER A 356 -18.07 8.21 6.12
CA SER A 356 -18.45 9.08 5.02
C SER A 356 -19.97 9.30 5.02
N VAL A 357 -20.43 10.45 4.55
CA VAL A 357 -21.85 10.71 4.33
C VAL A 357 -22.35 10.01 3.06
N THR A 358 -21.49 9.87 2.05
CA THR A 358 -21.86 9.32 0.73
C THR A 358 -21.39 7.87 0.54
N ASP A 359 -20.40 7.40 1.31
CA ASP A 359 -19.79 6.08 1.19
C ASP A 359 -19.95 5.25 2.47
N GLU A 360 -21.07 4.54 2.58
CA GLU A 360 -21.37 3.67 3.72
C GLU A 360 -20.40 2.47 3.83
N SER A 361 -19.66 2.15 2.79
CA SER A 361 -18.76 1.00 2.75
C SER A 361 -17.46 1.22 3.51
N LEU A 362 -17.12 2.49 3.84
CA LEU A 362 -15.91 2.87 4.56
C LEU A 362 -16.22 3.12 6.04
N ILE A 363 -15.50 2.43 6.90
CA ILE A 363 -15.57 2.60 8.36
C ILE A 363 -14.17 2.80 8.90
N GLN A 364 -13.98 3.90 9.62
CA GLN A 364 -12.77 4.19 10.37
C GLN A 364 -13.10 4.16 11.86
N LEU A 365 -12.29 3.49 12.67
CA LEU A 365 -12.49 3.38 14.11
C LEU A 365 -11.21 3.73 14.85
N ILE A 366 -11.32 4.54 15.90
CA ILE A 366 -10.22 4.97 16.75
C ILE A 366 -10.59 4.72 18.21
N LEU A 367 -9.72 4.04 18.94
CA LEU A 367 -9.92 3.84 20.38
C LEU A 367 -9.59 5.12 21.16
N PRO A 368 -10.42 5.50 22.12
CA PRO A 368 -10.13 6.61 23.01
C PRO A 368 -8.96 6.31 23.95
N ILE A 369 -8.31 7.35 24.42
CA ILE A 369 -7.23 7.30 25.39
C ILE A 369 -7.76 7.82 26.72
N LYS A 370 -7.67 7.01 27.79
CA LYS A 370 -8.01 7.50 29.13
C LYS A 370 -6.94 8.49 29.60
N THR A 371 -7.36 9.73 29.85
CA THR A 371 -6.57 10.76 30.52
C THR A 371 -7.10 10.91 31.94
N TYR A 372 -6.23 10.77 32.92
CA TYR A 372 -6.54 10.97 34.35
C TYR A 372 -6.40 12.43 34.73
#